data_2276e411f3d7ac3937d8353793855358
#
_entry.id   2276e411f3d7ac3937d8353793855358
#
_cell.length_a   1.000
_cell.length_b   1.000
_cell.length_c   1.000
_cell.angle_alpha   90.00
_cell.angle_beta   90.00
_cell.angle_gamma   90.00
#
_symmetry.space_group_name_H-M   'P 1'
#
loop_
_entity.id
_entity.type
_entity.pdbx_description
1 polymer ?
#
loop_
_entity_poly.entity_id
_entity_poly.type
_entity_poly.pdbx_seq_one_letter_code
_entity_poly.pdbx_strand_id
1 'polypeptide(L)'
;VHRGGSQAYTEYRGGAELRDSLGERLTRFTGKSVSGADELIITPGTQGALFLALGATVNTGDRVAIVRPDYFANRKLVEFLGGVVVPVRMDYLAHTDGAGLDLGQLEDAFKSGVKTFLFSNPNNPAGVVYTAAEIARIAELATTYGATVIVDQLYSRLLYTGSTYTHLCASAIDGNQVVTIMGPSKTESLSGYRLGVAFGAPHIIDRMEKLQAIVSLRAPGYSQAVLRTWFAEPDGWLQERIALHQALRDELLGVFAAVPGLVVRAPQAGSYLFPKLPALDVSLHDFVRALRVQAGVTVTPGTEFSPESTDSIRLNFSQNHDAAVQAAHRIAQLIERYRAS
;
A
#
# COMPACT_ATOMS: atom_id res chain seq x y z
N VAL A 1 -25.68 -16.77 -16.28
CA VAL A 1 -26.04 -17.83 -15.32
C VAL A 1 -26.30 -19.16 -16.03
N HIS A 2 -26.74 -19.18 -17.28
CA HIS A 2 -27.08 -20.41 -17.99
C HIS A 2 -25.91 -21.28 -18.50
N ARG A 3 -24.67 -20.82 -18.38
CA ARG A 3 -23.45 -21.55 -18.75
C ARG A 3 -22.48 -21.63 -17.56
N GLY A 4 -22.97 -22.07 -16.43
CA GLY A 4 -22.32 -21.99 -15.11
C GLY A 4 -20.93 -22.63 -14.95
N GLY A 5 -20.43 -23.43 -15.87
CA GLY A 5 -19.21 -24.18 -15.67
C GLY A 5 -17.94 -23.32 -15.63
N SER A 6 -17.63 -22.59 -16.69
CA SER A 6 -16.36 -21.84 -16.80
C SER A 6 -16.30 -20.52 -16.02
N GLN A 7 -17.46 -19.93 -15.68
CA GLN A 7 -17.50 -18.72 -14.85
C GLN A 7 -17.52 -19.02 -13.36
N ALA A 8 -18.07 -20.18 -12.96
CA ALA A 8 -18.05 -20.61 -11.56
C ALA A 8 -16.68 -21.14 -11.15
N TYR A 9 -15.96 -21.79 -12.06
CA TYR A 9 -14.65 -22.39 -11.83
C TYR A 9 -13.63 -21.85 -12.84
N THR A 10 -13.00 -20.73 -12.48
CA THR A 10 -11.84 -20.22 -13.22
C THR A 10 -10.58 -21.02 -12.87
N GLU A 11 -9.50 -20.82 -13.61
CA GLU A 11 -8.18 -21.31 -13.24
C GLU A 11 -7.77 -20.75 -11.86
N TYR A 12 -6.80 -21.38 -11.22
CA TYR A 12 -6.28 -20.92 -9.91
C TYR A 12 -5.70 -19.52 -9.98
N ARG A 13 -5.04 -19.13 -11.09
CA ARG A 13 -4.56 -17.77 -11.36
C ARG A 13 -5.66 -16.76 -11.70
N GLY A 14 -6.89 -17.19 -11.95
CA GLY A 14 -7.96 -16.40 -12.54
C GLY A 14 -8.16 -16.70 -14.04
N GLY A 15 -9.27 -16.24 -14.61
CA GLY A 15 -9.64 -16.51 -15.99
C GLY A 15 -8.59 -16.02 -17.00
N ALA A 16 -8.16 -16.87 -17.95
CA ALA A 16 -7.08 -16.58 -18.90
C ALA A 16 -7.34 -15.31 -19.72
N GLU A 17 -8.50 -15.20 -20.40
CA GLU A 17 -8.87 -13.98 -21.17
C GLU A 17 -8.78 -12.70 -20.35
N LEU A 18 -9.19 -12.78 -19.06
CA LEU A 18 -9.17 -11.63 -18.17
C LEU A 18 -7.74 -11.27 -17.80
N ARG A 19 -6.89 -12.28 -17.53
CA ARG A 19 -5.47 -12.06 -17.24
C ARG A 19 -4.75 -11.43 -18.42
N ASP A 20 -5.00 -11.88 -19.65
CA ASP A 20 -4.42 -11.31 -20.87
C ASP A 20 -4.83 -9.83 -21.04
N SER A 21 -6.13 -9.54 -20.92
CA SER A 21 -6.64 -8.17 -20.97
C SER A 21 -6.05 -7.27 -19.87
N LEU A 22 -5.88 -7.80 -18.65
CA LEU A 22 -5.24 -7.07 -17.55
C LEU A 22 -3.74 -6.88 -17.80
N GLY A 23 -3.05 -7.88 -18.35
CA GLY A 23 -1.64 -7.79 -18.73
C GLY A 23 -1.39 -6.64 -19.70
N GLU A 24 -2.24 -6.50 -20.74
CA GLU A 24 -2.16 -5.36 -21.66
C GLU A 24 -2.38 -4.00 -20.99
N ARG A 25 -3.36 -3.90 -20.08
CA ARG A 25 -3.64 -2.67 -19.35
C ARG A 25 -2.53 -2.30 -18.38
N LEU A 26 -2.01 -3.27 -17.66
CA LEU A 26 -0.87 -3.09 -16.75
C LEU A 26 0.40 -2.74 -17.51
N THR A 27 0.62 -3.32 -18.70
CA THR A 27 1.73 -2.95 -19.59
C THR A 27 1.65 -1.46 -19.96
N ARG A 28 0.47 -0.99 -20.39
CA ARG A 28 0.27 0.44 -20.72
C ARG A 28 0.44 1.36 -19.50
N PHE A 29 -0.03 0.91 -18.34
CA PHE A 29 0.04 1.71 -17.13
C PHE A 29 1.45 1.79 -16.55
N THR A 30 2.19 0.69 -16.55
CA THR A 30 3.50 0.63 -15.90
C THR A 30 4.67 0.93 -16.82
N GLY A 31 4.48 0.75 -18.13
CA GLY A 31 5.57 0.81 -19.11
C GLY A 31 6.41 -0.48 -19.18
N LYS A 32 6.10 -1.50 -18.35
CA LYS A 32 6.74 -2.83 -18.36
C LYS A 32 5.80 -3.82 -19.04
N SER A 33 6.31 -4.61 -19.97
CA SER A 33 5.53 -5.73 -20.54
C SER A 33 5.13 -6.71 -19.43
N VAL A 34 3.84 -7.05 -19.35
CA VAL A 34 3.27 -8.00 -18.38
C VAL A 34 2.53 -9.11 -19.13
N SER A 35 3.05 -10.34 -19.06
CA SER A 35 2.40 -11.53 -19.61
C SER A 35 1.21 -11.95 -18.72
N GLY A 36 0.00 -11.94 -19.26
CA GLY A 36 -1.18 -12.47 -18.57
C GLY A 36 -1.06 -13.97 -18.30
N ALA A 37 -0.36 -14.70 -19.14
CA ALA A 37 -0.17 -16.14 -19.00
C ALA A 37 0.80 -16.50 -17.86
N ASP A 38 1.97 -15.83 -17.81
CA ASP A 38 3.08 -16.30 -16.97
C ASP A 38 3.37 -15.38 -15.77
N GLU A 39 3.11 -14.08 -15.91
CA GLU A 39 3.54 -13.06 -14.94
C GLU A 39 2.40 -12.51 -14.08
N LEU A 40 1.14 -12.97 -14.22
CA LEU A 40 -0.01 -12.36 -13.55
C LEU A 40 -0.89 -13.39 -12.84
N ILE A 41 -1.31 -13.07 -11.62
CA ILE A 41 -2.28 -13.83 -10.84
C ILE A 41 -3.36 -12.89 -10.26
N ILE A 42 -4.63 -13.31 -10.36
CA ILE A 42 -5.77 -12.65 -9.71
C ILE A 42 -5.98 -13.30 -8.34
N THR A 43 -6.09 -12.48 -7.30
CA THR A 43 -6.10 -12.92 -5.89
C THR A 43 -7.34 -12.44 -5.14
N PRO A 44 -7.70 -13.07 -4.00
CA PRO A 44 -8.76 -12.60 -3.10
C PRO A 44 -8.41 -11.29 -2.39
N GLY A 45 -8.39 -10.19 -3.14
CA GLY A 45 -7.92 -8.88 -2.70
C GLY A 45 -6.39 -8.78 -2.69
N THR A 46 -5.89 -7.54 -2.59
CA THR A 46 -4.45 -7.25 -2.47
C THR A 46 -3.86 -7.84 -1.18
N GLN A 47 -4.67 -8.00 -0.13
CA GLN A 47 -4.25 -8.70 1.08
C GLN A 47 -3.93 -10.18 0.81
N GLY A 48 -4.72 -10.85 -0.04
CA GLY A 48 -4.43 -12.20 -0.52
C GLY A 48 -3.15 -12.21 -1.35
N ALA A 49 -2.96 -11.24 -2.24
CA ALA A 49 -1.73 -11.12 -3.02
C ALA A 49 -0.49 -10.98 -2.12
N LEU A 50 -0.57 -10.13 -1.09
CA LEU A 50 0.52 -9.91 -0.12
C LEU A 50 0.87 -11.20 0.64
N PHE A 51 -0.15 -11.91 1.15
CA PHE A 51 0.04 -13.19 1.84
C PHE A 51 0.69 -14.24 0.93
N LEU A 52 0.21 -14.35 -0.31
CA LEU A 52 0.72 -15.32 -1.27
C LEU A 52 2.15 -14.99 -1.72
N ALA A 53 2.46 -13.70 -1.95
CA ALA A 53 3.80 -13.26 -2.33
C ALA A 53 4.82 -13.53 -1.22
N LEU A 54 4.46 -13.21 0.05
CA LEU A 54 5.30 -13.51 1.19
C LEU A 54 5.43 -15.02 1.41
N GLY A 55 4.34 -15.79 1.36
CA GLY A 55 4.39 -17.25 1.48
C GLY A 55 5.16 -17.94 0.35
N ALA A 56 5.28 -17.29 -0.81
CA ALA A 56 6.10 -17.79 -1.93
C ALA A 56 7.59 -17.44 -1.80
N THR A 57 7.97 -16.45 -0.99
CA THR A 57 9.34 -15.89 -0.94
C THR A 57 10.02 -15.99 0.42
N VAL A 58 9.25 -16.21 1.49
CA VAL A 58 9.76 -16.20 2.87
C VAL A 58 9.59 -17.57 3.52
N ASN A 59 10.64 -18.10 4.12
CA ASN A 59 10.62 -19.30 4.94
C ASN A 59 10.80 -18.91 6.42
N THR A 60 10.51 -19.84 7.32
CA THR A 60 10.79 -19.68 8.76
C THR A 60 12.26 -19.35 8.99
N GLY A 61 12.53 -18.29 9.73
CA GLY A 61 13.88 -17.80 10.03
C GLY A 61 14.47 -16.84 8.98
N ASP A 62 13.84 -16.70 7.79
CA ASP A 62 14.32 -15.74 6.80
C ASP A 62 14.16 -14.29 7.30
N ARG A 63 15.17 -13.48 7.01
CA ARG A 63 15.18 -12.06 7.35
C ARG A 63 14.59 -11.25 6.21
N VAL A 64 13.59 -10.40 6.53
CA VAL A 64 12.86 -9.57 5.57
C VAL A 64 13.00 -8.10 5.92
N ALA A 65 13.54 -7.30 5.01
CA ALA A 65 13.58 -5.85 5.16
C ALA A 65 12.16 -5.27 4.97
N ILE A 66 11.73 -4.43 5.90
CA ILE A 66 10.43 -3.75 5.86
C ILE A 66 10.61 -2.29 6.24
N VAL A 67 10.00 -1.40 5.45
CA VAL A 67 9.99 0.03 5.73
C VAL A 67 9.20 0.34 7.01
N ARG A 68 9.67 1.33 7.77
CA ARG A 68 8.97 1.86 8.95
C ARG A 68 8.91 3.39 8.89
N PRO A 69 7.68 3.96 8.99
CA PRO A 69 6.38 3.28 9.05
C PRO A 69 5.91 2.74 7.70
N ASP A 70 5.21 1.62 7.72
CA ASP A 70 4.56 1.05 6.53
C ASP A 70 3.29 0.27 6.91
N TYR A 71 2.59 -0.26 5.93
CA TYR A 71 1.34 -0.98 6.11
C TYR A 71 1.49 -2.11 7.15
N PHE A 72 0.63 -2.10 8.15
CA PHE A 72 0.76 -2.97 9.33
C PHE A 72 0.83 -4.46 9.00
N ALA A 73 0.15 -4.90 7.93
CA ALA A 73 0.12 -6.30 7.56
C ALA A 73 1.48 -6.79 7.04
N ASN A 74 2.33 -5.90 6.51
CA ASN A 74 3.67 -6.26 6.04
C ASN A 74 4.46 -6.95 7.16
N ARG A 75 4.58 -6.30 8.30
CA ARG A 75 5.28 -6.83 9.47
C ARG A 75 4.59 -8.07 10.04
N LYS A 76 3.27 -7.96 10.28
CA LYS A 76 2.49 -9.04 10.93
C LYS A 76 2.48 -10.34 10.11
N LEU A 77 2.47 -10.25 8.79
CA LEU A 77 2.53 -11.44 7.94
C LEU A 77 3.92 -12.08 7.92
N VAL A 78 4.99 -11.30 7.90
CA VAL A 78 6.36 -11.85 8.01
C VAL A 78 6.53 -12.57 9.33
N GLU A 79 6.12 -11.97 10.45
CA GLU A 79 6.15 -12.58 11.78
C GLU A 79 5.29 -13.86 11.83
N PHE A 80 4.07 -13.83 11.24
CA PHE A 80 3.17 -14.99 11.16
C PHE A 80 3.79 -16.16 10.39
N LEU A 81 4.55 -15.89 9.33
CA LEU A 81 5.26 -16.90 8.54
C LEU A 81 6.56 -17.39 9.21
N GLY A 82 6.87 -16.88 10.40
CA GLY A 82 8.08 -17.22 11.13
C GLY A 82 9.34 -16.51 10.61
N GLY A 83 9.19 -15.50 9.78
CA GLY A 83 10.28 -14.64 9.33
C GLY A 83 10.70 -13.62 10.38
N VAL A 84 11.87 -13.03 10.20
CA VAL A 84 12.45 -12.01 11.08
C VAL A 84 12.46 -10.67 10.38
N VAL A 85 11.76 -9.70 10.95
CA VAL A 85 11.68 -8.33 10.40
C VAL A 85 12.98 -7.57 10.64
N VAL A 86 13.57 -7.05 9.57
CA VAL A 86 14.68 -6.10 9.59
C VAL A 86 14.14 -4.72 9.22
N PRO A 87 14.03 -3.77 10.16
CA PRO A 87 13.46 -2.47 9.87
C PRO A 87 14.39 -1.63 8.99
N VAL A 88 13.77 -0.89 8.04
CA VAL A 88 14.44 0.15 7.26
C VAL A 88 13.67 1.46 7.51
N ARG A 89 14.36 2.46 8.05
CA ARG A 89 13.75 3.72 8.45
C ARG A 89 13.32 4.54 7.23
N MET A 90 12.17 5.19 7.34
CA MET A 90 11.70 6.22 6.43
C MET A 90 11.40 7.49 7.22
N ASP A 91 12.14 8.56 6.93
CA ASP A 91 11.97 9.86 7.58
C ASP A 91 11.10 10.78 6.72
N TYR A 92 9.84 10.42 6.61
CA TYR A 92 8.88 11.09 5.74
C TYR A 92 8.57 12.53 6.16
N LEU A 93 8.82 12.93 7.42
CA LEU A 93 8.57 14.29 7.90
C LEU A 93 9.74 15.23 7.63
N ALA A 94 10.98 14.72 7.62
CA ALA A 94 12.18 15.54 7.41
C ALA A 94 12.43 15.88 5.92
N HIS A 95 11.80 15.16 5.00
CA HIS A 95 11.99 15.35 3.57
C HIS A 95 10.76 15.97 2.93
N THR A 96 10.96 16.97 2.07
CA THR A 96 9.88 17.56 1.25
C THR A 96 9.71 16.80 -0.06
N ASP A 97 10.81 16.26 -0.59
CA ASP A 97 10.85 15.48 -1.81
C ASP A 97 11.12 14.01 -1.51
N GLY A 98 10.33 13.11 -2.10
CA GLY A 98 10.46 11.67 -1.93
C GLY A 98 9.95 11.12 -0.60
N ALA A 99 10.23 9.86 -0.35
CA ALA A 99 9.77 9.16 0.85
C ALA A 99 10.72 9.36 2.05
N GLY A 100 11.98 9.66 1.80
CA GLY A 100 12.99 9.75 2.85
C GLY A 100 13.44 8.38 3.36
N LEU A 101 13.47 7.37 2.47
CA LEU A 101 13.94 6.03 2.81
C LEU A 101 15.45 6.06 3.13
N ASP A 102 15.84 5.44 4.23
CA ASP A 102 17.25 5.22 4.56
C ASP A 102 17.83 4.11 3.68
N LEU A 103 18.32 4.52 2.50
CA LEU A 103 18.91 3.61 1.51
C LEU A 103 20.24 3.00 2.01
N GLY A 104 20.92 3.62 2.96
CA GLY A 104 22.09 3.05 3.63
C GLY A 104 21.70 1.86 4.51
N GLN A 105 20.68 2.01 5.33
CA GLN A 105 20.13 0.88 6.10
C GLN A 105 19.63 -0.25 5.22
N LEU A 106 19.01 0.06 4.06
CA LEU A 106 18.59 -0.97 3.11
C LEU A 106 19.78 -1.74 2.54
N GLU A 107 20.84 -1.03 2.15
CA GLU A 107 22.06 -1.65 1.68
C GLU A 107 22.72 -2.54 2.74
N ASP A 108 22.81 -2.06 3.98
CA ASP A 108 23.36 -2.82 5.10
C ASP A 108 22.52 -4.06 5.42
N ALA A 109 21.19 -3.96 5.31
CA ALA A 109 20.30 -5.11 5.42
C ALA A 109 20.65 -6.18 4.36
N PHE A 110 20.80 -5.80 3.10
CA PHE A 110 21.18 -6.72 2.03
C PHE A 110 22.58 -7.30 2.22
N LYS A 111 23.57 -6.48 2.59
CA LYS A 111 24.92 -6.94 2.95
C LYS A 111 24.90 -7.98 4.07
N SER A 112 23.99 -7.84 5.02
CA SER A 112 23.82 -8.79 6.13
C SER A 112 23.05 -10.07 5.78
N GLY A 113 22.71 -10.27 4.49
CA GLY A 113 22.09 -11.49 3.97
C GLY A 113 20.57 -11.44 3.87
N VAL A 114 19.91 -10.29 4.06
CA VAL A 114 18.48 -10.13 3.75
C VAL A 114 18.25 -10.37 2.26
N LYS A 115 17.25 -11.20 1.91
CA LYS A 115 16.94 -11.58 0.53
C LYS A 115 15.56 -11.13 0.06
N THR A 116 14.76 -10.54 0.95
CA THR A 116 13.43 -10.02 0.60
C THR A 116 13.27 -8.62 1.19
N PHE A 117 12.84 -7.68 0.36
CA PHE A 117 12.46 -6.33 0.75
C PHE A 117 11.00 -6.09 0.38
N LEU A 118 10.22 -5.58 1.33
CA LEU A 118 8.80 -5.29 1.16
C LEU A 118 8.50 -3.85 1.57
N PHE A 119 7.84 -3.11 0.69
CA PHE A 119 7.39 -1.74 0.97
C PHE A 119 6.13 -1.37 0.19
N SER A 120 5.39 -0.36 0.68
CA SER A 120 4.29 0.26 -0.06
C SER A 120 4.73 1.55 -0.75
N ASN A 121 4.34 1.72 -2.01
CA ASN A 121 4.55 2.92 -2.80
C ASN A 121 3.34 3.17 -3.74
N PRO A 122 2.55 4.22 -3.54
CA PRO A 122 2.64 5.23 -2.46
C PRO A 122 2.52 4.62 -1.06
N ASN A 123 3.22 5.20 -0.10
CA ASN A 123 3.29 4.66 1.25
C ASN A 123 1.96 4.77 2.01
N ASN A 124 1.62 3.72 2.70
CA ASN A 124 0.57 3.69 3.71
C ASN A 124 1.23 3.46 5.08
N PRO A 125 1.30 4.44 5.99
CA PRO A 125 0.26 5.47 6.24
C PRO A 125 0.57 6.89 5.73
N ALA A 126 1.78 7.21 5.32
CA ALA A 126 2.22 8.61 5.16
C ALA A 126 1.73 9.26 3.85
N GLY A 127 1.31 8.47 2.85
CA GLY A 127 0.88 8.97 1.55
C GLY A 127 2.00 9.56 0.70
N VAL A 128 3.25 9.36 1.07
CA VAL A 128 4.42 9.82 0.30
C VAL A 128 4.69 8.92 -0.89
N VAL A 129 5.25 9.49 -1.95
CA VAL A 129 5.67 8.79 -3.16
C VAL A 129 7.19 8.80 -3.23
N TYR A 130 7.78 7.66 -3.52
CA TYR A 130 9.22 7.53 -3.69
C TYR A 130 9.67 8.23 -4.97
N THR A 131 10.77 8.96 -4.91
CA THR A 131 11.37 9.60 -6.09
C THR A 131 11.91 8.57 -7.07
N ALA A 132 12.10 8.99 -8.32
CA ALA A 132 12.77 8.16 -9.32
C ALA A 132 14.17 7.73 -8.88
N ALA A 133 14.88 8.57 -8.16
CA ALA A 133 16.21 8.27 -7.62
C ALA A 133 16.17 7.20 -6.52
N GLU A 134 15.20 7.29 -5.58
CA GLU A 134 14.99 6.25 -4.55
C GLU A 134 14.64 4.90 -5.21
N ILE A 135 13.72 4.90 -6.19
CA ILE A 135 13.34 3.69 -6.92
C ILE A 135 14.51 3.09 -7.71
N ALA A 136 15.30 3.92 -8.38
CA ALA A 136 16.49 3.47 -9.11
C ALA A 136 17.54 2.86 -8.17
N ARG A 137 17.75 3.46 -6.99
CA ARG A 137 18.69 2.91 -6.01
C ARG A 137 18.18 1.60 -5.38
N ILE A 138 16.88 1.48 -5.11
CA ILE A 138 16.28 0.21 -4.67
C ILE A 138 16.50 -0.89 -5.74
N ALA A 139 16.27 -0.58 -7.01
CA ALA A 139 16.48 -1.52 -8.11
C ALA A 139 17.95 -1.97 -8.22
N GLU A 140 18.87 -1.03 -8.15
CA GLU A 140 20.32 -1.28 -8.16
C GLU A 140 20.75 -2.19 -7.01
N LEU A 141 20.32 -1.87 -5.78
CA LEU A 141 20.63 -2.65 -4.59
C LEU A 141 20.05 -4.06 -4.68
N ALA A 142 18.78 -4.19 -5.07
CA ALA A 142 18.13 -5.49 -5.23
C ALA A 142 18.88 -6.36 -6.24
N THR A 143 19.25 -5.79 -7.37
CA THR A 143 20.01 -6.51 -8.42
C THR A 143 21.41 -6.90 -7.93
N THR A 144 22.11 -5.99 -7.27
CA THR A 144 23.47 -6.22 -6.76
C THR A 144 23.53 -7.37 -5.75
N TYR A 145 22.55 -7.43 -4.84
CA TYR A 145 22.54 -8.43 -3.76
C TYR A 145 21.64 -9.65 -4.06
N GLY A 146 21.04 -9.73 -5.24
CA GLY A 146 20.14 -10.82 -5.62
C GLY A 146 18.92 -10.90 -4.70
N ALA A 147 18.34 -9.75 -4.33
CA ALA A 147 17.20 -9.67 -3.43
C ALA A 147 15.87 -9.56 -4.20
N THR A 148 14.85 -10.23 -3.72
CA THR A 148 13.47 -10.09 -4.20
C THR A 148 12.82 -8.86 -3.58
N VAL A 149 12.16 -8.05 -4.39
CA VAL A 149 11.40 -6.88 -3.94
C VAL A 149 9.91 -7.09 -4.19
N ILE A 150 9.13 -6.96 -3.13
CA ILE A 150 7.66 -6.95 -3.19
C ILE A 150 7.23 -5.50 -2.99
N VAL A 151 6.54 -4.92 -3.98
CA VAL A 151 6.02 -3.57 -3.87
C VAL A 151 4.48 -3.58 -3.91
N ASP A 152 3.87 -3.07 -2.84
CA ASP A 152 2.44 -2.79 -2.79
C ASP A 152 2.19 -1.38 -3.35
N GLN A 153 1.66 -1.31 -4.57
CA GLN A 153 1.34 -0.04 -5.23
C GLN A 153 -0.17 0.21 -5.36
N LEU A 154 -0.96 -0.22 -4.37
CA LEU A 154 -2.41 -0.10 -4.36
C LEU A 154 -2.94 1.32 -4.61
N TYR A 155 -2.17 2.35 -4.23
CA TYR A 155 -2.53 3.76 -4.39
C TYR A 155 -1.89 4.44 -5.61
N SER A 156 -1.17 3.72 -6.46
CA SER A 156 -0.44 4.31 -7.61
C SER A 156 -1.32 4.99 -8.66
N ARG A 157 -2.63 4.74 -8.65
CA ARG A 157 -3.62 5.44 -9.48
C ARG A 157 -4.29 6.64 -8.80
N LEU A 158 -4.05 6.86 -7.49
CA LEU A 158 -4.61 7.97 -6.73
C LEU A 158 -3.49 8.94 -6.34
N LEU A 159 -2.87 9.55 -7.36
CA LEU A 159 -1.81 10.54 -7.21
C LEU A 159 -2.38 11.95 -7.30
N TYR A 160 -1.93 12.82 -6.42
CA TYR A 160 -2.35 14.22 -6.41
C TYR A 160 -1.53 15.07 -7.39
N THR A 161 -2.09 16.21 -7.80
CA THR A 161 -1.47 17.13 -8.76
C THR A 161 -0.04 17.50 -8.34
N GLY A 162 0.87 17.44 -9.30
CA GLY A 162 2.30 17.72 -9.09
C GLY A 162 3.12 16.50 -8.61
N SER A 163 2.47 15.37 -8.32
CA SER A 163 3.17 14.14 -7.96
C SER A 163 3.44 13.28 -9.20
N THR A 164 4.63 12.71 -9.28
CA THR A 164 5.02 11.74 -10.32
C THR A 164 5.27 10.39 -9.68
N TYR A 165 4.96 9.30 -10.39
CA TYR A 165 5.15 7.95 -9.91
C TYR A 165 6.12 7.18 -10.81
N THR A 166 7.08 6.52 -10.20
CA THR A 166 8.02 5.64 -10.90
C THR A 166 7.74 4.19 -10.51
N HIS A 167 7.39 3.38 -11.50
CA HIS A 167 7.14 1.95 -11.29
C HIS A 167 8.46 1.19 -11.14
N LEU A 168 8.66 0.51 -10.03
CA LEU A 168 9.86 -0.30 -9.79
C LEU A 168 10.02 -1.38 -10.86
N CYS A 169 8.93 -2.04 -11.27
CA CYS A 169 8.96 -3.08 -12.29
C CYS A 169 9.41 -2.58 -13.68
N ALA A 170 9.33 -1.27 -13.94
CA ALA A 170 9.79 -0.65 -15.17
C ALA A 170 11.19 0.01 -15.04
N SER A 171 11.80 -0.06 -13.85
CA SER A 171 13.17 0.39 -13.63
C SER A 171 14.20 -0.67 -14.08
N ALA A 172 15.50 -0.39 -13.90
CA ALA A 172 16.58 -1.31 -14.25
C ALA A 172 16.75 -2.47 -13.23
N ILE A 173 15.63 -3.04 -12.76
CA ILE A 173 15.64 -4.23 -11.90
C ILE A 173 15.50 -5.50 -12.74
N ASP A 174 16.14 -6.59 -12.29
CA ASP A 174 15.89 -7.90 -12.90
C ASP A 174 14.41 -8.30 -12.69
N GLY A 175 13.71 -8.57 -13.79
CA GLY A 175 12.30 -8.97 -13.76
C GLY A 175 12.02 -10.21 -12.91
N ASN A 176 13.04 -11.05 -12.67
CA ASN A 176 12.94 -12.21 -11.80
C ASN A 176 13.02 -11.87 -10.30
N GLN A 177 13.25 -10.60 -9.95
CA GLN A 177 13.42 -10.15 -8.58
C GLN A 177 12.29 -9.23 -8.08
N VAL A 178 11.25 -9.00 -8.88
CA VAL A 178 10.19 -8.07 -8.50
C VAL A 178 8.81 -8.71 -8.58
N VAL A 179 8.00 -8.43 -7.56
CA VAL A 179 6.56 -8.70 -7.53
C VAL A 179 5.84 -7.41 -7.18
N THR A 180 4.92 -7.02 -8.05
CA THR A 180 4.08 -5.83 -7.87
C THR A 180 2.66 -6.24 -7.52
N ILE A 181 2.10 -5.62 -6.46
CA ILE A 181 0.74 -5.86 -6.01
C ILE A 181 -0.11 -4.63 -6.31
N MET A 182 -1.26 -4.84 -6.94
CA MET A 182 -2.25 -3.80 -7.26
C MET A 182 -3.68 -4.32 -7.10
N GLY A 183 -4.64 -3.42 -7.15
CA GLY A 183 -6.04 -3.80 -7.20
C GLY A 183 -7.01 -2.62 -7.16
N PRO A 184 -8.28 -2.83 -7.53
CA PRO A 184 -9.30 -1.79 -7.65
C PRO A 184 -9.95 -1.44 -6.29
N SER A 185 -9.41 -1.90 -5.19
CA SER A 185 -10.05 -1.79 -3.87
C SER A 185 -10.20 -0.36 -3.37
N LYS A 186 -9.32 0.56 -3.76
CA LYS A 186 -9.21 1.91 -3.19
C LYS A 186 -9.61 2.98 -4.20
N THR A 187 -8.83 3.18 -5.24
CA THR A 187 -9.12 4.20 -6.25
C THR A 187 -10.51 4.01 -6.86
N GLU A 188 -10.90 2.78 -7.15
CA GLU A 188 -12.18 2.42 -7.76
C GLU A 188 -13.28 2.07 -6.73
N SER A 189 -12.97 2.07 -5.43
CA SER A 189 -13.91 1.71 -4.34
C SER A 189 -14.52 0.32 -4.46
N LEU A 190 -13.82 -0.63 -5.08
CA LEU A 190 -14.29 -1.99 -5.31
C LEU A 190 -13.83 -2.99 -4.25
N SER A 191 -13.54 -2.52 -3.04
CA SER A 191 -12.99 -3.35 -1.94
C SER A 191 -13.90 -4.53 -1.55
N GLY A 192 -15.23 -4.37 -1.67
CA GLY A 192 -16.23 -5.40 -1.35
C GLY A 192 -16.18 -6.62 -2.27
N TYR A 193 -15.69 -6.48 -3.50
CA TYR A 193 -15.54 -7.59 -4.45
C TYR A 193 -14.40 -8.53 -4.11
N ARG A 194 -13.49 -8.13 -3.19
CA ARG A 194 -12.32 -8.91 -2.78
C ARG A 194 -11.45 -9.34 -3.95
N LEU A 195 -11.01 -8.39 -4.74
CA LEU A 195 -10.13 -8.59 -5.89
C LEU A 195 -8.83 -7.82 -5.73
N GLY A 196 -7.77 -8.46 -6.14
CA GLY A 196 -6.42 -7.92 -6.28
C GLY A 196 -5.67 -8.65 -7.37
N VAL A 197 -4.55 -8.12 -7.75
CA VAL A 197 -3.61 -8.77 -8.68
C VAL A 197 -2.20 -8.69 -8.14
N ALA A 198 -1.40 -9.68 -8.45
CA ALA A 198 0.05 -9.58 -8.37
C ALA A 198 0.63 -9.92 -9.74
N PHE A 199 1.72 -9.25 -10.10
CA PHE A 199 2.45 -9.53 -11.32
C PHE A 199 3.95 -9.30 -11.15
N GLY A 200 4.76 -10.00 -11.92
CA GLY A 200 6.22 -9.93 -11.89
C GLY A 200 6.87 -11.28 -12.14
N ALA A 201 7.89 -11.62 -11.36
CA ALA A 201 8.70 -12.81 -11.52
C ALA A 201 7.89 -14.10 -11.76
N PRO A 202 7.98 -14.74 -12.94
CA PRO A 202 7.13 -15.91 -13.27
C PRO A 202 7.25 -17.04 -12.25
N HIS A 203 8.45 -17.35 -11.78
CA HIS A 203 8.67 -18.42 -10.80
C HIS A 203 8.03 -18.15 -9.44
N ILE A 204 7.89 -16.87 -9.06
CA ILE A 204 7.18 -16.47 -7.83
C ILE A 204 5.67 -16.58 -8.06
N ILE A 205 5.17 -16.11 -9.20
CA ILE A 205 3.77 -16.23 -9.58
C ILE A 205 3.33 -17.69 -9.62
N ASP A 206 4.15 -18.61 -10.14
CA ASP A 206 3.89 -20.06 -10.11
C ASP A 206 3.78 -20.61 -8.69
N ARG A 207 4.62 -20.16 -7.78
CA ARG A 207 4.53 -20.55 -6.36
C ARG A 207 3.29 -19.97 -5.70
N MET A 208 2.95 -18.71 -6.00
CA MET A 208 1.73 -18.06 -5.50
C MET A 208 0.48 -18.82 -5.97
N GLU A 209 0.44 -19.29 -7.23
CA GLU A 209 -0.68 -20.09 -7.75
C GLU A 209 -0.84 -21.40 -6.97
N LYS A 210 0.25 -22.14 -6.76
CA LYS A 210 0.23 -23.39 -5.99
C LYS A 210 -0.25 -23.16 -4.56
N LEU A 211 0.19 -22.06 -3.94
CA LEU A 211 -0.24 -21.69 -2.59
C LEU A 211 -1.71 -21.25 -2.60
N GLN A 212 -2.15 -20.45 -3.58
CA GLN A 212 -3.56 -20.06 -3.72
C GLN A 212 -4.48 -21.27 -3.86
N ALA A 213 -4.05 -22.30 -4.61
CA ALA A 213 -4.82 -23.53 -4.81
C ALA A 213 -5.13 -24.28 -3.50
N ILE A 214 -4.33 -24.12 -2.46
CA ILE A 214 -4.55 -24.78 -1.16
C ILE A 214 -5.13 -23.86 -0.09
N VAL A 215 -4.94 -22.53 -0.21
CA VAL A 215 -5.39 -21.55 0.80
C VAL A 215 -6.82 -21.06 0.53
N SER A 216 -7.12 -20.67 -0.72
CA SER A 216 -8.38 -20.04 -1.11
C SER A 216 -8.96 -20.60 -2.39
N LEU A 217 -8.34 -21.62 -2.98
CA LEU A 217 -8.58 -22.16 -4.31
C LEU A 217 -8.33 -21.11 -5.41
N ARG A 218 -9.05 -20.00 -5.38
CA ARG A 218 -9.00 -18.91 -6.38
C ARG A 218 -9.66 -17.64 -5.88
N ALA A 219 -9.46 -16.54 -6.57
CA ALA A 219 -10.31 -15.37 -6.38
C ALA A 219 -11.77 -15.69 -6.80
N PRO A 220 -12.79 -15.04 -6.19
CA PRO A 220 -14.19 -15.32 -6.49
C PRO A 220 -14.50 -15.17 -7.99
N GLY A 221 -14.90 -16.25 -8.67
CA GLY A 221 -15.04 -16.30 -10.12
C GLY A 221 -16.01 -15.25 -10.67
N TYR A 222 -17.18 -15.11 -10.07
CA TYR A 222 -18.17 -14.09 -10.51
C TYR A 222 -17.68 -12.66 -10.27
N SER A 223 -16.97 -12.42 -9.18
CA SER A 223 -16.40 -11.09 -8.89
C SER A 223 -15.33 -10.69 -9.91
N GLN A 224 -14.60 -11.65 -10.48
CA GLN A 224 -13.56 -11.36 -11.48
C GLN A 224 -14.09 -10.56 -12.68
N ALA A 225 -15.40 -10.67 -13.01
CA ALA A 225 -16.01 -9.90 -14.09
C ALA A 225 -15.87 -8.38 -13.88
N VAL A 226 -15.83 -7.92 -12.64
CA VAL A 226 -15.66 -6.49 -12.32
C VAL A 226 -14.28 -5.96 -12.75
N LEU A 227 -13.26 -6.80 -12.81
CA LEU A 227 -11.94 -6.37 -13.30
C LEU A 227 -11.94 -5.99 -14.79
N ARG A 228 -12.99 -6.34 -15.54
CA ARG A 228 -13.17 -5.88 -16.92
C ARG A 228 -13.36 -4.36 -17.01
N THR A 229 -13.85 -3.71 -15.95
CA THR A 229 -14.03 -2.25 -15.88
C THR A 229 -12.78 -1.53 -15.38
N TRP A 230 -11.87 -2.23 -14.74
CA TRP A 230 -10.65 -1.64 -14.18
C TRP A 230 -9.69 -1.19 -15.30
N PHE A 231 -9.24 0.05 -15.29
CA PHE A 231 -8.56 0.78 -16.38
C PHE A 231 -9.42 0.98 -17.64
N ALA A 232 -10.73 0.83 -17.56
CA ALA A 232 -11.67 1.08 -18.62
C ALA A 232 -12.83 1.99 -18.16
N GLU A 233 -12.55 2.82 -17.18
CA GLU A 233 -13.46 3.84 -16.68
C GLU A 233 -13.73 4.90 -17.76
N PRO A 234 -14.87 5.59 -17.70
CA PRO A 234 -15.14 6.70 -18.62
C PRO A 234 -14.06 7.79 -18.56
N ASP A 235 -13.85 8.47 -19.67
CA ASP A 235 -12.91 9.59 -19.75
C ASP A 235 -13.24 10.66 -18.68
N GLY A 236 -12.18 11.13 -18.00
CA GLY A 236 -12.31 12.13 -16.95
C GLY A 236 -12.68 11.60 -15.55
N TRP A 237 -13.19 10.37 -15.44
CA TRP A 237 -13.64 9.82 -14.17
C TRP A 237 -12.53 9.79 -13.11
N LEU A 238 -11.34 9.30 -13.50
CA LEU A 238 -10.21 9.21 -12.56
C LEU A 238 -9.73 10.58 -12.12
N GLN A 239 -9.66 11.53 -13.06
CA GLN A 239 -9.25 12.92 -12.81
C GLN A 239 -10.20 13.62 -11.83
N GLU A 240 -11.52 13.48 -12.04
CA GLU A 240 -12.54 14.01 -11.13
C GLU A 240 -12.40 13.42 -9.73
N ARG A 241 -12.21 12.10 -9.64
CA ARG A 241 -12.02 11.42 -8.38
C ARG A 241 -10.76 11.87 -7.63
N ILE A 242 -9.65 12.06 -8.34
CA ILE A 242 -8.42 12.62 -7.77
C ILE A 242 -8.66 14.04 -7.26
N ALA A 243 -9.32 14.89 -8.06
CA ALA A 243 -9.61 16.27 -7.69
C ALA A 243 -10.46 16.37 -6.42
N LEU A 244 -11.50 15.54 -6.29
CA LEU A 244 -12.35 15.49 -5.09
C LEU A 244 -11.56 15.05 -3.84
N HIS A 245 -10.72 14.03 -3.97
CA HIS A 245 -9.86 13.58 -2.86
C HIS A 245 -8.82 14.63 -2.49
N GLN A 246 -8.24 15.32 -3.48
CA GLN A 246 -7.27 16.38 -3.25
C GLN A 246 -7.90 17.58 -2.53
N ALA A 247 -9.07 18.01 -2.96
CA ALA A 247 -9.80 19.10 -2.31
C ALA A 247 -10.06 18.79 -0.83
N LEU A 248 -10.56 17.61 -0.53
CA LEU A 248 -10.78 17.16 0.84
C LEU A 248 -9.46 17.10 1.64
N ARG A 249 -8.40 16.50 1.06
CA ARG A 249 -7.07 16.48 1.68
C ARG A 249 -6.61 17.89 2.08
N ASP A 250 -6.72 18.85 1.17
CA ASP A 250 -6.23 20.21 1.37
C ASP A 250 -7.03 20.95 2.44
N GLU A 251 -8.35 20.73 2.52
CA GLU A 251 -9.18 21.25 3.58
C GLU A 251 -8.82 20.67 4.95
N LEU A 252 -8.61 19.36 5.04
CA LEU A 252 -8.17 18.72 6.29
C LEU A 252 -6.79 19.20 6.74
N LEU A 253 -5.87 19.41 5.81
CA LEU A 253 -4.55 19.99 6.11
C LEU A 253 -4.69 21.41 6.68
N GLY A 254 -5.62 22.22 6.15
CA GLY A 254 -5.95 23.53 6.69
C GLY A 254 -6.42 23.48 8.14
N VAL A 255 -7.29 22.52 8.48
CA VAL A 255 -7.76 22.31 9.85
C VAL A 255 -6.60 21.96 10.79
N PHE A 256 -5.72 21.03 10.37
CA PHE A 256 -4.61 20.57 11.21
C PHE A 256 -3.46 21.57 11.31
N ALA A 257 -3.26 22.42 10.30
CA ALA A 257 -2.27 23.51 10.35
C ALA A 257 -2.56 24.53 11.47
N ALA A 258 -3.83 24.64 11.89
CA ALA A 258 -4.23 25.52 12.98
C ALA A 258 -3.95 24.93 14.38
N VAL A 259 -3.55 23.66 14.48
CA VAL A 259 -3.28 22.97 15.76
C VAL A 259 -1.81 23.13 16.15
N PRO A 260 -1.51 23.90 17.24
CA PRO A 260 -0.13 24.12 17.63
C PRO A 260 0.61 22.83 17.98
N GLY A 261 1.82 22.66 17.43
CA GLY A 261 2.67 21.50 17.68
C GLY A 261 2.31 20.23 16.91
N LEU A 262 1.21 20.23 16.15
CA LEU A 262 0.89 19.14 15.24
C LEU A 262 1.70 19.30 13.97
N VAL A 263 2.35 18.22 13.53
CA VAL A 263 3.13 18.20 12.29
C VAL A 263 2.50 17.19 11.33
N VAL A 264 2.12 17.64 10.15
CA VAL A 264 1.57 16.79 9.12
C VAL A 264 2.22 17.10 7.78
N ARG A 265 2.72 16.06 7.11
CA ARG A 265 3.16 16.18 5.72
C ARG A 265 1.94 16.02 4.81
N ALA A 266 1.82 16.89 3.80
CA ALA A 266 0.82 16.74 2.76
C ALA A 266 1.07 15.44 1.98
N PRO A 267 0.12 14.47 1.96
CA PRO A 267 0.29 13.26 1.20
C PRO A 267 0.29 13.56 -0.30
N GLN A 268 1.15 12.87 -1.03
CA GLN A 268 1.28 12.98 -2.48
C GLN A 268 0.32 12.01 -3.19
N ALA A 269 -0.25 11.05 -2.45
CA ALA A 269 -1.15 10.03 -2.96
C ALA A 269 -2.00 9.40 -1.85
N GLY A 270 -3.00 8.61 -2.28
CA GLY A 270 -3.80 7.81 -1.36
C GLY A 270 -4.86 8.58 -0.60
N SER A 271 -5.33 8.01 0.51
CA SER A 271 -6.48 8.52 1.25
C SER A 271 -6.20 8.64 2.74
N TYR A 272 -4.94 8.88 3.12
CA TYR A 272 -4.52 8.92 4.52
C TYR A 272 -3.78 10.21 4.87
N LEU A 273 -4.07 10.72 6.07
CA LEU A 273 -3.19 11.65 6.77
C LEU A 273 -2.53 10.90 7.93
N PHE A 274 -1.25 11.18 8.15
CA PHE A 274 -0.47 10.57 9.22
C PHE A 274 0.26 11.65 10.03
N PRO A 275 -0.49 12.48 10.78
CA PRO A 275 0.09 13.54 11.59
C PRO A 275 0.84 12.98 12.79
N LYS A 276 1.94 13.68 13.14
CA LYS A 276 2.60 13.60 14.42
C LYS A 276 1.90 14.58 15.37
N LEU A 277 1.45 14.06 16.50
CA LEU A 277 0.74 14.82 17.54
C LEU A 277 1.73 15.64 18.38
N PRO A 278 1.30 16.76 18.95
CA PRO A 278 2.05 17.40 20.05
C PRO A 278 2.13 16.47 21.26
N ALA A 279 2.97 16.81 22.22
CA ALA A 279 2.99 16.09 23.48
C ALA A 279 1.59 16.13 24.14
N LEU A 280 1.14 14.97 24.62
CA LEU A 280 -0.17 14.81 25.27
C LEU A 280 -0.01 14.38 26.73
N ASP A 281 -0.94 14.77 27.58
CA ASP A 281 -1.00 14.39 29.00
C ASP A 281 -1.45 12.93 29.21
N VAL A 282 -1.78 12.22 28.13
CA VAL A 282 -2.23 10.83 28.12
C VAL A 282 -1.44 10.00 27.13
N SER A 283 -1.46 8.68 27.28
CA SER A 283 -0.86 7.79 26.30
C SER A 283 -1.57 7.87 24.93
N LEU A 284 -0.86 7.54 23.84
CA LEU A 284 -1.47 7.46 22.50
C LEU A 284 -2.69 6.52 22.49
N HIS A 285 -2.62 5.40 23.19
CA HIS A 285 -3.72 4.44 23.30
C HIS A 285 -4.95 5.05 23.96
N ASP A 286 -4.76 5.76 25.09
CA ASP A 286 -5.85 6.42 25.80
C ASP A 286 -6.43 7.58 24.99
N PHE A 287 -5.58 8.31 24.26
CA PHE A 287 -6.02 9.37 23.34
C PHE A 287 -6.89 8.81 22.20
N VAL A 288 -6.46 7.72 21.55
CA VAL A 288 -7.26 7.06 20.51
C VAL A 288 -8.59 6.54 21.06
N ARG A 289 -8.59 6.03 22.30
CA ARG A 289 -9.83 5.66 23.00
C ARG A 289 -10.72 6.87 23.28
N ALA A 290 -10.12 7.99 23.73
CA ALA A 290 -10.86 9.24 23.96
C ALA A 290 -11.48 9.78 22.66
N LEU A 291 -10.76 9.77 21.54
CA LEU A 291 -11.28 10.12 20.22
C LEU A 291 -12.55 9.33 19.88
N ARG A 292 -12.50 8.01 20.08
CA ARG A 292 -13.65 7.14 19.81
C ARG A 292 -14.84 7.43 20.73
N VAL A 293 -14.60 7.60 22.04
CA VAL A 293 -15.68 7.71 23.05
C VAL A 293 -16.24 9.11 23.14
N GLN A 294 -15.38 10.14 23.10
CA GLN A 294 -15.78 11.54 23.34
C GLN A 294 -16.06 12.30 22.04
N ALA A 295 -15.32 11.99 20.96
CA ALA A 295 -15.47 12.68 19.68
C ALA A 295 -16.24 11.85 18.63
N GLY A 296 -16.51 10.57 18.88
CA GLY A 296 -17.14 9.67 17.90
C GLY A 296 -16.28 9.43 16.65
N VAL A 297 -14.96 9.57 16.78
CA VAL A 297 -14.01 9.44 15.66
C VAL A 297 -13.09 8.24 15.88
N THR A 298 -13.03 7.37 14.89
CA THR A 298 -12.14 6.20 14.91
C THR A 298 -10.91 6.47 14.04
N VAL A 299 -9.73 6.39 14.63
CA VAL A 299 -8.43 6.50 13.96
C VAL A 299 -7.59 5.26 14.25
N THR A 300 -6.51 5.06 13.47
CA THR A 300 -5.55 3.99 13.74
C THR A 300 -4.33 4.60 14.45
N PRO A 301 -3.90 4.06 15.61
CA PRO A 301 -2.69 4.53 16.27
C PRO A 301 -1.45 4.26 15.42
N GLY A 302 -0.47 5.16 15.48
CA GLY A 302 0.77 5.06 14.72
C GLY A 302 1.57 3.78 14.98
N THR A 303 1.47 3.25 16.20
CA THR A 303 2.13 2.01 16.63
C THR A 303 1.75 0.77 15.82
N GLU A 304 0.61 0.80 15.11
CA GLU A 304 0.26 -0.26 14.16
C GLU A 304 1.20 -0.28 12.94
N PHE A 305 1.70 0.88 12.50
CA PHE A 305 2.54 1.04 11.29
C PHE A 305 4.04 0.98 11.61
N SER A 306 4.43 1.41 12.80
CA SER A 306 5.77 1.27 13.37
C SER A 306 5.67 1.30 14.89
N PRO A 307 6.32 0.38 15.61
CA PRO A 307 6.37 0.42 17.08
C PRO A 307 6.89 1.76 17.63
N GLU A 308 7.73 2.46 16.85
CA GLU A 308 8.34 3.74 17.22
C GLU A 308 7.39 4.94 17.02
N SER A 309 6.29 4.80 16.25
CA SER A 309 5.31 5.87 15.99
C SER A 309 4.31 6.03 17.15
N THR A 310 4.84 6.33 18.35
CA THR A 310 4.07 6.43 19.59
C THR A 310 3.33 7.77 19.76
N ASP A 311 3.56 8.70 18.84
CA ASP A 311 3.01 10.06 18.83
C ASP A 311 2.25 10.39 17.54
N SER A 312 1.83 9.39 16.79
CA SER A 312 1.16 9.59 15.50
C SER A 312 -0.17 8.84 15.44
N ILE A 313 -1.09 9.33 14.61
CA ILE A 313 -2.36 8.66 14.28
C ILE A 313 -2.54 8.65 12.77
N ARG A 314 -3.20 7.61 12.23
CA ARG A 314 -3.62 7.61 10.82
C ARG A 314 -5.12 7.87 10.71
N LEU A 315 -5.46 8.86 9.89
CA LEU A 315 -6.82 9.16 9.47
C LEU A 315 -7.06 8.65 8.05
N ASN A 316 -8.17 7.96 7.83
CA ASN A 316 -8.67 7.67 6.48
C ASN A 316 -9.71 8.73 6.12
N PHE A 317 -9.42 9.52 5.08
CA PHE A 317 -10.32 10.57 4.62
C PHE A 317 -11.11 10.21 3.36
N SER A 318 -11.02 8.97 2.85
CA SER A 318 -11.91 8.49 1.78
C SER A 318 -13.31 8.21 2.35
N GLN A 319 -13.99 9.26 2.76
CA GLN A 319 -15.28 9.28 3.43
C GLN A 319 -16.18 10.37 2.81
N ASN A 320 -17.38 10.54 3.34
CA ASN A 320 -18.18 11.71 3.03
C ASN A 320 -17.42 12.98 3.41
N HIS A 321 -17.43 13.99 2.55
CA HIS A 321 -16.63 15.21 2.68
C HIS A 321 -16.91 15.91 4.02
N ASP A 322 -18.18 16.27 4.27
CA ASP A 322 -18.55 17.03 5.47
C ASP A 322 -18.27 16.24 6.76
N ALA A 323 -18.52 14.93 6.72
CA ALA A 323 -18.24 14.06 7.88
C ALA A 323 -16.74 13.98 8.17
N ALA A 324 -15.88 13.96 7.14
CA ALA A 324 -14.42 13.95 7.30
C ALA A 324 -13.91 15.28 7.90
N VAL A 325 -14.40 16.42 7.39
CA VAL A 325 -14.05 17.75 7.90
C VAL A 325 -14.49 17.92 9.34
N GLN A 326 -15.75 17.54 9.67
CA GLN A 326 -16.24 17.57 11.05
C GLN A 326 -15.41 16.67 11.98
N ALA A 327 -15.00 15.51 11.52
CA ALA A 327 -14.12 14.61 12.28
C ALA A 327 -12.76 15.27 12.56
N ALA A 328 -12.16 15.94 11.57
CA ALA A 328 -10.90 16.65 11.74
C ALA A 328 -11.00 17.76 12.79
N HIS A 329 -12.07 18.57 12.78
CA HIS A 329 -12.31 19.58 13.82
C HIS A 329 -12.46 18.98 15.22
N ARG A 330 -13.16 17.85 15.35
CA ARG A 330 -13.29 17.15 16.64
C ARG A 330 -11.95 16.61 17.12
N ILE A 331 -11.11 16.10 16.21
CA ILE A 331 -9.75 15.65 16.54
C ILE A 331 -8.93 16.84 17.03
N ALA A 332 -8.94 17.96 16.30
CA ALA A 332 -8.23 19.18 16.67
C ALA A 332 -8.63 19.67 18.07
N GLN A 333 -9.93 19.76 18.36
CA GLN A 333 -10.46 20.13 19.68
C GLN A 333 -9.98 19.18 20.79
N LEU A 334 -9.94 17.89 20.51
CA LEU A 334 -9.52 16.91 21.50
C LEU A 334 -8.00 16.95 21.73
N ILE A 335 -7.19 17.22 20.70
CA ILE A 335 -5.75 17.46 20.82
C ILE A 335 -5.50 18.65 21.76
N GLU A 336 -6.18 19.80 21.56
CA GLU A 336 -6.05 20.98 22.43
C GLU A 336 -6.40 20.65 23.88
N ARG A 337 -7.43 19.83 24.12
CA ARG A 337 -7.86 19.44 25.46
C ARG A 337 -6.86 18.55 26.19
N TYR A 338 -6.14 17.70 25.48
CA TYR A 338 -5.20 16.72 26.04
C TYR A 338 -3.73 17.08 25.82
N ARG A 339 -3.46 18.27 25.26
CA ARG A 339 -2.09 18.75 25.04
C ARG A 339 -1.40 19.03 26.37
N ALA A 340 -0.19 18.48 26.55
CA ALA A 340 0.64 18.76 27.69
C ALA A 340 0.98 20.27 27.78
N SER A 341 1.00 20.78 28.98
CA SER A 341 1.27 22.19 29.30
C SER A 341 2.71 22.58 28.98
#